data_3484bae0f1d34e5f74b23a500fd6247e
#
_entry.id   3484bae0f1d34e5f74b23a500fd6247e
#
_cell.length_a   1.000
_cell.length_b   1.000
_cell.length_c   1.000
_cell.angle_alpha   90.00
_cell.angle_beta   90.00
_cell.angle_gamma   90.00
#
_symmetry.space_group_name_H-M   'P 1'
#
loop_
_entity.id
_entity.type
_entity.pdbx_description
1 polymer ?
#
loop_
_entity_poly.entity_id
_entity_poly.type
_entity_poly.pdbx_seq_one_letter_code
_entity_poly.pdbx_strand_id
1 'polypeptide(L)'
;LGDINPSGKLNETWPLRLEDNPSYHYFPSKERTSEYREGLYIGYRYYDTAGVPVRYPFGYGLSYTTFLYSDIRADRNQVTFTLTNIGCRDGAEIAQVYVSCKNGKVFRPKKELKGFTKVFLKAGESKTVTIKLDDKAFRYFNVKTSRWEVETADYEVCVGASVADIRLTSQIHVIGTEAPLPYGSLPSYESGKIMSVPDEEFTALLDRPIPDGSWSGELTRNDAICQLYYAKTGIARFAYKILTYLKNKSEAKGKPDLNILFIYNMPFRAMGKMSGGMVSDRMVDDIVFLVNGHFWRGLGRLIVDFFRNLSANGSFKRKLGK
;
A
#
# COMPACT_ATOMS: atom_id res chain seq x y z
N LEU A 1 -33.80 8.51 4.67
CA LEU A 1 -33.73 8.95 4.87
C LEU A 1 -33.39 9.50 6.24
N GLY A 2 -32.37 9.07 6.89
CA GLY A 2 -31.91 9.65 8.18
C GLY A 2 -32.32 8.86 9.41
N ASP A 3 -32.85 7.65 9.23
CA ASP A 3 -33.24 6.76 10.34
C ASP A 3 -32.00 6.21 11.09
N ILE A 4 -30.88 6.10 10.37
CA ILE A 4 -29.59 5.66 10.92
C ILE A 4 -28.55 6.74 10.64
N ASN A 5 -27.80 7.14 11.67
CA ASN A 5 -26.68 8.06 11.51
C ASN A 5 -25.44 7.31 11.01
N PRO A 6 -24.83 7.74 9.88
CA PRO A 6 -23.59 7.16 9.42
C PRO A 6 -22.44 7.48 10.37
N SER A 7 -21.51 6.55 10.52
CA SER A 7 -20.34 6.74 11.40
C SER A 7 -19.06 6.09 10.84
N GLY A 8 -19.13 5.57 9.62
CA GLY A 8 -17.95 5.03 8.92
C GLY A 8 -16.95 6.13 8.58
N LYS A 9 -15.66 5.80 8.61
CA LYS A 9 -14.56 6.67 8.20
C LYS A 9 -13.77 6.00 7.08
N LEU A 10 -13.24 6.80 6.15
CA LEU A 10 -12.37 6.30 5.10
C LEU A 10 -11.06 5.79 5.72
N ASN A 11 -10.68 4.60 5.34
CA ASN A 11 -9.42 3.96 5.78
C ASN A 11 -8.25 4.21 4.82
N GLU A 12 -8.45 5.09 3.85
CA GLU A 12 -7.45 5.50 2.87
C GLU A 12 -7.59 6.99 2.52
N THR A 13 -6.60 7.54 1.84
CA THR A 13 -6.64 8.90 1.29
C THR A 13 -7.01 8.82 -0.19
N TRP A 14 -7.94 9.65 -0.63
CA TRP A 14 -8.33 9.77 -2.03
C TRP A 14 -7.67 10.98 -2.66
N PRO A 15 -6.66 10.80 -3.53
CA PRO A 15 -6.03 11.91 -4.23
C PRO A 15 -6.99 12.59 -5.22
N LEU A 16 -6.62 13.76 -5.70
CA LEU A 16 -7.36 14.45 -6.76
C LEU A 16 -7.11 13.80 -8.12
N ARG A 17 -5.90 13.31 -8.37
CA ARG A 17 -5.46 12.71 -9.63
C ARG A 17 -4.58 11.49 -9.35
N LEU A 18 -4.47 10.62 -10.34
CA LEU A 18 -3.60 9.44 -10.27
C LEU A 18 -2.12 9.85 -10.16
N GLU A 19 -1.73 10.93 -10.84
CA GLU A 19 -0.37 11.47 -10.85
C GLU A 19 0.08 11.98 -9.49
N ASP A 20 -0.86 12.28 -8.59
CA ASP A 20 -0.54 12.70 -7.22
C ASP A 20 -0.12 11.53 -6.32
N ASN A 21 -0.16 10.28 -6.82
CA ASN A 21 0.26 9.12 -6.07
C ASN A 21 1.79 9.02 -5.99
N PRO A 22 2.39 8.81 -4.80
CA PRO A 22 3.84 8.79 -4.64
C PRO A 22 4.56 7.69 -5.43
N SER A 23 3.88 6.61 -5.78
CA SER A 23 4.43 5.54 -6.60
C SER A 23 4.21 5.71 -8.12
N TYR A 24 3.57 6.80 -8.56
CA TYR A 24 3.15 6.98 -9.95
C TYR A 24 4.27 6.81 -10.97
N HIS A 25 5.47 7.30 -10.67
CA HIS A 25 6.63 7.20 -11.56
C HIS A 25 7.36 5.86 -11.50
N TYR A 26 7.12 5.07 -10.44
CA TYR A 26 7.83 3.83 -10.15
C TYR A 26 6.99 2.56 -10.35
N PHE A 27 5.67 2.71 -10.50
CA PHE A 27 4.75 1.60 -10.69
C PHE A 27 3.75 1.87 -11.84
N PRO A 28 3.55 0.90 -12.76
CA PRO A 28 4.27 -0.37 -12.85
C PRO A 28 5.70 -0.19 -13.38
N SER A 29 6.65 -0.93 -12.80
CA SER A 29 8.01 -0.95 -13.33
C SER A 29 8.05 -1.65 -14.69
N LYS A 30 8.87 -1.14 -15.62
CA LYS A 30 9.16 -1.80 -16.89
C LYS A 30 10.29 -2.83 -16.76
N GLU A 31 10.96 -2.85 -15.63
CA GLU A 31 12.11 -3.67 -15.34
C GLU A 31 11.78 -4.90 -14.51
N ARG A 32 12.75 -5.74 -14.21
CA ARG A 32 12.58 -6.93 -13.36
C ARG A 32 12.42 -6.59 -11.89
N THR A 33 12.85 -5.41 -11.48
CA THR A 33 12.73 -4.91 -10.10
C THR A 33 11.64 -3.85 -10.01
N SER A 34 11.02 -3.78 -8.85
CA SER A 34 10.15 -2.67 -8.47
C SER A 34 10.78 -1.94 -7.30
N GLU A 35 10.95 -0.64 -7.44
CA GLU A 35 11.56 0.22 -6.44
C GLU A 35 10.48 0.92 -5.64
N TYR A 36 10.46 0.69 -4.33
CA TYR A 36 9.54 1.34 -3.39
C TYR A 36 10.21 2.58 -2.79
N ARG A 37 10.49 3.57 -3.66
CA ARG A 37 11.18 4.80 -3.28
C ARG A 37 10.38 5.67 -2.33
N GLU A 38 9.07 5.48 -2.24
CA GLU A 38 8.21 6.17 -1.30
C GLU A 38 8.50 5.85 0.18
N GLY A 39 9.09 4.68 0.47
CA GLY A 39 9.46 4.27 1.82
C GLY A 39 8.29 4.33 2.80
N LEU A 40 8.38 5.16 3.84
CA LEU A 40 7.34 5.34 4.86
C LEU A 40 6.15 6.20 4.37
N TYR A 41 6.32 6.92 3.27
CA TYR A 41 5.36 7.93 2.81
C TYR A 41 4.28 7.32 1.91
N ILE A 42 3.41 6.52 2.51
CA ILE A 42 2.27 5.87 1.85
C ILE A 42 0.97 6.44 2.37
N GLY A 43 0.00 6.69 1.49
CA GLY A 43 -1.31 7.22 1.85
C GLY A 43 -1.20 8.56 2.59
N TYR A 44 -1.96 8.74 3.67
CA TYR A 44 -1.98 10.01 4.40
C TYR A 44 -0.60 10.43 4.93
N ARG A 45 0.31 9.49 5.18
CA ARG A 45 1.68 9.81 5.61
C ARG A 45 2.41 10.65 4.58
N TYR A 46 2.18 10.36 3.29
CA TYR A 46 2.68 11.19 2.20
C TYR A 46 1.92 12.49 2.06
N TYR A 47 0.61 12.42 1.80
CA TYR A 47 -0.19 13.59 1.43
C TYR A 47 -0.18 14.66 2.53
N ASP A 48 -0.26 14.28 3.79
CA ASP A 48 -0.22 15.22 4.92
C ASP A 48 1.19 15.79 5.14
N THR A 49 2.25 15.00 4.96
CA THR A 49 3.63 15.46 5.16
C THR A 49 4.07 16.40 4.03
N ALA A 50 3.84 16.00 2.79
CA ALA A 50 4.20 16.79 1.61
C ALA A 50 3.24 17.95 1.33
N GLY A 51 2.11 18.03 2.03
CA GLY A 51 1.09 19.07 1.83
C GLY A 51 0.36 18.97 0.51
N VAL A 52 0.21 17.76 -0.04
CA VAL A 52 -0.48 17.51 -1.31
C VAL A 52 -1.99 17.54 -1.10
N PRO A 53 -2.74 18.36 -1.86
CA PRO A 53 -4.20 18.41 -1.76
C PRO A 53 -4.85 17.08 -2.13
N VAL A 54 -5.90 16.72 -1.39
CA VAL A 54 -6.62 15.47 -1.60
C VAL A 54 -8.13 15.69 -1.69
N ARG A 55 -8.83 14.79 -2.33
CA ARG A 55 -10.29 14.84 -2.41
C ARG A 55 -10.94 14.49 -1.08
N TYR A 56 -10.48 13.41 -0.46
CA TYR A 56 -10.90 13.00 0.87
C TYR A 56 -9.69 12.54 1.67
N PRO A 57 -9.44 13.14 2.84
CA PRO A 57 -8.33 12.72 3.69
C PRO A 57 -8.63 11.38 4.38
N PHE A 58 -7.57 10.70 4.82
CA PHE A 58 -7.70 9.52 5.68
C PHE A 58 -8.51 9.86 6.93
N GLY A 59 -9.42 8.97 7.30
CA GLY A 59 -10.30 9.16 8.47
C GLY A 59 -11.51 10.04 8.21
N TYR A 60 -11.70 10.56 6.99
CA TYR A 60 -12.88 11.37 6.64
C TYR A 60 -14.18 10.57 6.75
N GLY A 61 -15.22 11.22 7.23
CA GLY A 61 -16.57 10.65 7.30
C GLY A 61 -17.62 11.72 7.54
N LEU A 62 -18.86 11.41 7.20
CA LEU A 62 -20.02 12.27 7.37
C LEU A 62 -20.88 11.80 8.55
N SER A 63 -21.64 12.73 9.13
CA SER A 63 -22.61 12.47 10.22
C SER A 63 -23.79 13.41 10.09
N TYR A 64 -24.96 12.99 10.52
CA TYR A 64 -26.15 13.83 10.66
C TYR A 64 -26.21 14.56 12.00
N THR A 65 -25.21 14.36 12.86
CA THR A 65 -25.04 15.08 14.13
C THR A 65 -23.64 15.68 14.22
N THR A 66 -23.39 16.51 15.22
CA THR A 66 -22.11 17.22 15.41
C THR A 66 -21.52 16.86 16.74
N PHE A 67 -20.20 16.65 16.76
CA PHE A 67 -19.46 16.28 17.96
C PHE A 67 -18.47 17.39 18.35
N LEU A 68 -18.49 17.76 19.63
CA LEU A 68 -17.53 18.65 20.24
C LEU A 68 -16.48 17.82 21.00
N TYR A 69 -15.23 18.19 20.81
CA TYR A 69 -14.08 17.62 21.52
C TYR A 69 -13.56 18.67 22.51
N SER A 70 -13.28 18.28 23.76
CA SER A 70 -12.74 19.19 24.80
C SER A 70 -11.83 18.45 25.79
N ASP A 71 -11.15 19.21 26.66
CA ASP A 71 -10.45 18.74 27.86
C ASP A 71 -9.38 17.68 27.66
N ILE A 72 -8.54 17.84 26.62
CA ILE A 72 -7.47 16.88 26.36
C ILE A 72 -6.42 16.84 27.47
N ARG A 73 -6.05 15.63 27.88
CA ARG A 73 -4.86 15.31 28.69
C ARG A 73 -4.16 14.13 28.08
N ALA A 74 -2.84 14.23 27.91
CA ALA A 74 -2.04 13.16 27.34
C ALA A 74 -0.78 12.92 28.17
N ASP A 75 -0.41 11.67 28.30
CA ASP A 75 0.87 11.22 28.81
C ASP A 75 1.46 10.12 27.86
N ARG A 76 2.55 9.50 28.27
CA ARG A 76 3.20 8.44 27.46
C ARG A 76 2.30 7.21 27.24
N ASN A 77 1.34 6.97 28.10
CA ASN A 77 0.57 5.71 28.15
C ASN A 77 -0.86 5.85 27.65
N GLN A 78 -1.41 7.08 27.67
CA GLN A 78 -2.80 7.30 27.31
C GLN A 78 -3.08 8.75 26.92
N VAL A 79 -4.17 8.93 26.21
CA VAL A 79 -4.81 10.22 25.98
C VAL A 79 -6.26 10.16 26.47
N THR A 80 -6.68 11.19 27.20
CA THR A 80 -8.05 11.34 27.70
C THR A 80 -8.61 12.65 27.20
N PHE A 81 -9.85 12.68 26.78
CA PHE A 81 -10.58 13.87 26.35
C PHE A 81 -12.08 13.68 26.55
N THR A 82 -12.84 14.76 26.47
CA THR A 82 -14.31 14.72 26.50
C THR A 82 -14.86 14.81 25.09
N LEU A 83 -15.83 13.92 24.78
CA LEU A 83 -16.58 13.94 23.53
C LEU A 83 -18.05 14.19 23.85
N THR A 84 -18.65 15.22 23.25
CA THR A 84 -20.04 15.63 23.44
C THR A 84 -20.78 15.62 22.09
N ASN A 85 -21.93 14.97 22.04
CA ASN A 85 -22.85 15.11 20.89
C ASN A 85 -23.67 16.40 21.08
N ILE A 86 -23.31 17.45 20.36
CA ILE A 86 -23.99 18.77 20.42
C ILE A 86 -25.11 18.93 19.39
N GLY A 87 -25.40 17.90 18.61
CA GLY A 87 -26.49 17.90 17.64
C GLY A 87 -27.79 17.33 18.22
N CYS A 88 -28.82 17.30 17.41
CA CYS A 88 -30.17 16.87 17.80
C CYS A 88 -30.48 15.38 17.50
N ARG A 89 -29.49 14.59 17.07
CA ARG A 89 -29.65 13.17 16.74
C ARG A 89 -28.61 12.32 17.47
N ASP A 90 -29.02 11.11 17.82
CA ASP A 90 -28.10 10.11 18.33
C ASP A 90 -27.09 9.73 17.23
N GLY A 91 -25.85 9.44 17.61
CA GLY A 91 -24.83 9.08 16.65
C GLY A 91 -23.56 8.54 17.29
N ALA A 92 -22.71 7.95 16.44
CA ALA A 92 -21.39 7.53 16.88
C ALA A 92 -20.30 8.31 16.13
N GLU A 93 -19.26 8.69 16.87
CA GLU A 93 -18.04 9.29 16.33
C GLU A 93 -16.89 8.32 16.49
N ILE A 94 -15.95 8.35 15.51
CA ILE A 94 -14.66 7.66 15.62
C ILE A 94 -13.59 8.71 15.86
N ALA A 95 -13.22 8.86 17.13
CA ALA A 95 -12.13 9.73 17.53
C ALA A 95 -10.79 9.06 17.21
N GLN A 96 -9.90 9.79 16.54
CA GLN A 96 -8.62 9.32 16.03
C GLN A 96 -7.49 10.05 16.74
N VAL A 97 -6.49 9.29 17.22
CA VAL A 97 -5.32 9.82 17.90
C VAL A 97 -4.10 9.69 17.01
N TYR A 98 -3.47 10.81 16.74
CA TYR A 98 -2.23 10.89 15.96
C TYR A 98 -1.09 11.38 16.84
N VAL A 99 0.12 10.93 16.55
CA VAL A 99 1.35 11.39 17.21
C VAL A 99 2.27 12.01 16.18
N SER A 100 2.77 13.18 16.48
CA SER A 100 3.73 13.97 15.68
C SER A 100 4.99 14.22 16.51
N CYS A 101 6.17 13.92 15.99
CA CYS A 101 7.45 14.29 16.59
C CYS A 101 7.86 15.68 16.10
N LYS A 102 8.16 16.61 17.01
CA LYS A 102 8.41 18.01 16.65
C LYS A 102 9.87 18.36 16.40
N ASN A 103 10.77 17.84 17.21
CA ASN A 103 12.21 18.17 17.19
C ASN A 103 13.09 16.92 17.06
N GLY A 104 12.53 15.85 16.50
CA GLY A 104 13.28 14.62 16.21
C GLY A 104 14.29 14.79 15.07
N LYS A 105 15.35 14.01 15.12
CA LYS A 105 16.41 13.95 14.09
C LYS A 105 16.18 12.85 13.06
N VAL A 106 15.33 11.86 13.39
CA VAL A 106 14.96 10.78 12.48
C VAL A 106 13.80 11.24 11.63
N PHE A 107 13.92 11.18 10.31
CA PHE A 107 12.82 11.51 9.43
C PHE A 107 11.62 10.58 9.63
N ARG A 108 10.44 11.12 9.59
CA ARG A 108 9.17 10.39 9.75
C ARG A 108 8.01 11.19 9.19
N PRO A 109 6.85 10.57 8.95
CA PRO A 109 5.65 11.30 8.57
C PRO A 109 5.30 12.40 9.60
N LYS A 110 4.71 13.49 9.12
CA LYS A 110 4.31 14.64 9.95
C LYS A 110 3.51 14.19 11.18
N LYS A 111 2.62 13.22 11.04
CA LYS A 111 1.91 12.55 12.11
C LYS A 111 1.46 11.15 11.72
N GLU A 112 1.30 10.28 12.69
CA GLU A 112 0.88 8.90 12.47
C GLU A 112 -0.26 8.51 13.40
N LEU A 113 -1.25 7.79 12.87
CA LEU A 113 -2.35 7.23 13.68
C LEU A 113 -1.79 6.21 14.67
N LYS A 114 -2.04 6.42 15.96
CA LYS A 114 -1.56 5.55 17.05
C LYS A 114 -2.70 4.96 17.89
N GLY A 115 -3.92 5.44 17.68
CA GLY A 115 -5.09 4.87 18.35
C GLY A 115 -6.38 5.45 17.77
N PHE A 116 -7.47 4.75 17.98
CA PHE A 116 -8.81 5.25 17.68
C PHE A 116 -9.85 4.51 18.52
N THR A 117 -11.01 5.12 18.67
CA THR A 117 -12.16 4.46 19.30
C THR A 117 -13.47 4.99 18.72
N LYS A 118 -14.46 4.11 18.65
CA LYS A 118 -15.82 4.47 18.25
C LYS A 118 -16.68 4.66 19.50
N VAL A 119 -17.28 5.82 19.64
CA VAL A 119 -18.09 6.20 20.79
C VAL A 119 -19.51 6.55 20.32
N PHE A 120 -20.50 5.83 20.80
CA PHE A 120 -21.91 6.19 20.60
C PHE A 120 -22.36 7.16 21.70
N LEU A 121 -23.06 8.23 21.27
CA LEU A 121 -23.60 9.26 22.15
C LEU A 121 -25.03 9.60 21.74
N LYS A 122 -25.93 9.68 22.72
CA LYS A 122 -27.24 10.27 22.50
C LYS A 122 -27.11 11.77 22.25
N ALA A 123 -28.14 12.38 21.67
CA ALA A 123 -28.21 13.83 21.54
C ALA A 123 -28.03 14.49 22.90
N GLY A 124 -27.11 15.44 23.02
CA GLY A 124 -26.74 16.13 24.26
C GLY A 124 -25.84 15.33 25.23
N GLU A 125 -25.53 14.07 24.93
CA GLU A 125 -24.69 13.24 25.83
C GLU A 125 -23.21 13.60 25.70
N SER A 126 -22.51 13.58 26.85
CA SER A 126 -21.05 13.73 26.95
C SER A 126 -20.43 12.50 27.58
N LYS A 127 -19.26 12.10 27.10
CA LYS A 127 -18.45 11.01 27.66
C LYS A 127 -16.97 11.39 27.72
N THR A 128 -16.34 11.06 28.85
CA THR A 128 -14.88 11.04 28.91
C THR A 128 -14.37 9.78 28.17
N VAL A 129 -13.48 9.98 27.23
CA VAL A 129 -12.91 8.94 26.37
C VAL A 129 -11.43 8.80 26.72
N THR A 130 -10.99 7.57 26.97
CA THR A 130 -9.57 7.26 27.18
C THR A 130 -9.09 6.28 26.12
N ILE A 131 -8.03 6.62 25.42
CA ILE A 131 -7.35 5.76 24.44
C ILE A 131 -5.95 5.46 24.95
N LYS A 132 -5.65 4.19 25.15
CA LYS A 132 -4.31 3.74 25.57
C LYS A 132 -3.34 3.90 24.42
N LEU A 133 -2.16 4.42 24.74
CA LEU A 133 -1.00 4.47 23.85
C LEU A 133 -0.05 3.35 24.28
N ASP A 134 0.26 2.46 23.38
CA ASP A 134 1.24 1.41 23.63
C ASP A 134 2.68 1.88 23.31
N ASP A 135 3.65 1.01 23.49
CA ASP A 135 5.06 1.28 23.20
C ASP A 135 5.32 1.62 21.71
N LYS A 136 4.35 1.30 20.82
CA LYS A 136 4.44 1.58 19.37
C LYS A 136 4.12 3.03 19.04
N ALA A 137 3.56 3.78 19.98
CA ALA A 137 3.11 5.16 19.72
C ALA A 137 4.27 6.09 19.32
N PHE A 138 5.46 5.90 19.94
CA PHE A 138 6.60 6.81 19.81
C PHE A 138 7.82 6.18 19.15
N ARG A 139 7.82 4.87 18.92
CA ARG A 139 8.99 4.14 18.42
C ARG A 139 9.18 4.25 16.91
N TYR A 140 10.41 4.13 16.48
CA TYR A 140 10.83 3.91 15.10
C TYR A 140 11.76 2.69 15.03
N PHE A 141 11.88 2.06 13.88
CA PHE A 141 12.83 0.98 13.69
C PHE A 141 14.19 1.55 13.27
N ASN A 142 15.23 1.25 14.03
CA ASN A 142 16.57 1.68 13.74
C ASN A 142 17.32 0.56 13.01
N VAL A 143 17.67 0.79 11.75
CA VAL A 143 18.33 -0.20 10.88
C VAL A 143 19.75 -0.54 11.34
N LYS A 144 20.45 0.40 12.01
CA LYS A 144 21.81 0.17 12.52
C LYS A 144 21.83 -0.71 13.76
N THR A 145 20.85 -0.56 14.65
CA THR A 145 20.73 -1.39 15.85
C THR A 145 19.87 -2.63 15.64
N SER A 146 19.14 -2.69 14.52
CA SER A 146 18.11 -3.72 14.23
C SER A 146 17.07 -3.84 15.35
N ARG A 147 16.69 -2.71 15.97
CA ARG A 147 15.75 -2.64 17.10
C ARG A 147 14.75 -1.52 16.94
N TRP A 148 13.65 -1.65 17.69
CA TRP A 148 12.71 -0.57 17.89
C TRP A 148 13.25 0.37 18.97
N GLU A 149 13.44 1.64 18.60
CA GLU A 149 13.98 2.69 19.47
C GLU A 149 12.96 3.82 19.60
N VAL A 150 13.08 4.58 20.67
CA VAL A 150 12.31 5.81 20.90
C VAL A 150 13.27 6.98 20.93
N GLU A 151 13.00 8.02 20.18
CA GLU A 151 13.82 9.22 20.18
C GLU A 151 13.43 10.13 21.35
N THR A 152 14.41 10.63 22.09
CA THR A 152 14.16 11.68 23.10
C THR A 152 13.78 12.96 22.36
N ALA A 153 12.50 13.35 22.46
CA ALA A 153 11.94 14.46 21.72
C ALA A 153 10.64 14.96 22.34
N ASP A 154 10.18 16.12 21.85
CA ASP A 154 8.86 16.63 22.10
C ASP A 154 7.88 16.06 21.07
N TYR A 155 6.82 15.50 21.57
CA TYR A 155 5.75 14.92 20.77
C TYR A 155 4.46 15.67 20.97
N GLU A 156 3.72 15.86 19.90
CA GLU A 156 2.35 16.39 19.95
C GLU A 156 1.38 15.24 19.72
N VAL A 157 0.52 15.02 20.71
CA VAL A 157 -0.60 14.08 20.64
C VAL A 157 -1.81 14.86 20.13
N CYS A 158 -2.30 14.47 18.96
CA CYS A 158 -3.42 15.13 18.29
C CYS A 158 -4.65 14.23 18.35
N VAL A 159 -5.81 14.77 18.70
CA VAL A 159 -7.10 14.08 18.64
C VAL A 159 -7.97 14.77 17.61
N GLY A 160 -8.55 13.99 16.69
CA GLY A 160 -9.37 14.55 15.62
C GLY A 160 -10.39 13.59 15.04
N ALA A 161 -11.25 14.12 14.18
CA ALA A 161 -12.24 13.38 13.41
C ALA A 161 -11.67 12.78 12.12
N SER A 162 -10.51 13.28 11.66
CA SER A 162 -9.72 12.77 10.55
C SER A 162 -8.27 13.28 10.64
N VAL A 163 -7.38 12.82 9.77
CA VAL A 163 -6.01 13.33 9.70
C VAL A 163 -5.94 14.82 9.39
N ALA A 164 -6.91 15.36 8.66
CA ALA A 164 -7.00 16.77 8.31
C ALA A 164 -7.89 17.59 9.26
N ASP A 165 -8.67 16.94 10.09
CA ASP A 165 -9.60 17.59 11.03
C ASP A 165 -9.17 17.28 12.47
N ILE A 166 -8.07 17.92 12.91
CA ILE A 166 -7.56 17.84 14.27
C ILE A 166 -8.34 18.85 15.14
N ARG A 167 -8.88 18.36 16.24
CA ARG A 167 -9.72 19.13 17.18
C ARG A 167 -9.00 19.54 18.45
N LEU A 168 -8.12 18.69 18.95
CA LEU A 168 -7.39 18.92 20.19
C LEU A 168 -5.93 18.51 20.01
N THR A 169 -5.04 19.19 20.71
CA THR A 169 -3.61 18.86 20.77
C THR A 169 -3.07 18.98 22.19
N SER A 170 -2.11 18.14 22.55
CA SER A 170 -1.37 18.18 23.78
C SER A 170 0.09 17.87 23.52
N GLN A 171 1.00 18.61 24.12
CA GLN A 171 2.44 18.34 24.01
C GLN A 171 2.92 17.50 25.18
N ILE A 172 3.79 16.54 24.89
CA ILE A 172 4.47 15.72 25.89
C ILE A 172 5.95 15.58 25.54
N HIS A 173 6.81 15.56 26.54
CA HIS A 173 8.22 15.23 26.37
C HIS A 173 8.41 13.75 26.67
N VAL A 174 9.06 13.02 25.74
CA VAL A 174 9.35 11.59 25.92
C VAL A 174 10.85 11.39 25.94
N ILE A 175 11.33 10.80 27.05
CA ILE A 175 12.71 10.34 27.15
C ILE A 175 12.78 8.98 26.47
N GLY A 176 13.65 8.89 25.48
CA GLY A 176 13.83 7.71 24.63
C GLY A 176 15.08 6.90 24.97
N THR A 177 15.53 6.15 23.97
CA THR A 177 16.74 5.33 24.02
C THR A 177 17.91 6.07 23.39
N GLU A 178 19.12 5.87 23.90
CA GLU A 178 20.32 6.33 23.22
C GLU A 178 20.67 5.36 22.08
N ALA A 179 20.59 5.85 20.85
CA ALA A 179 20.88 5.07 19.66
C ALA A 179 21.51 5.95 18.57
N PRO A 180 22.40 5.39 17.72
CA PRO A 180 22.94 6.12 16.58
C PRO A 180 21.82 6.47 15.60
N LEU A 181 21.98 7.57 14.86
CA LEU A 181 21.05 7.91 13.78
C LEU A 181 21.05 6.81 12.71
N PRO A 182 19.86 6.34 12.26
CA PRO A 182 19.77 5.25 11.30
C PRO A 182 20.34 5.61 9.94
N TYR A 183 20.20 6.89 9.53
CA TYR A 183 20.62 7.41 8.23
C TYR A 183 21.38 8.72 8.39
N GLY A 184 22.19 9.06 7.37
CA GLY A 184 22.67 10.42 7.15
C GLY A 184 21.56 11.36 6.70
N SER A 185 21.92 12.52 6.09
CA SER A 185 20.92 13.43 5.52
C SER A 185 20.28 12.81 4.28
N LEU A 186 18.96 12.82 4.25
CA LEU A 186 18.10 12.33 3.15
C LEU A 186 17.01 13.38 2.87
N PRO A 187 17.35 14.49 2.17
CA PRO A 187 16.46 15.65 2.02
C PRO A 187 15.07 15.36 1.46
N SER A 188 14.96 14.41 0.51
CA SER A 188 13.67 13.99 -0.04
C SER A 188 12.78 13.36 1.03
N TYR A 189 13.36 12.49 1.87
CA TYR A 189 12.63 11.82 2.95
C TYR A 189 12.38 12.73 4.14
N GLU A 190 13.31 13.62 4.47
CA GLU A 190 13.14 14.62 5.54
C GLU A 190 11.99 15.60 5.24
N SER A 191 11.84 15.99 3.96
CA SER A 191 10.77 16.88 3.51
C SER A 191 9.46 16.17 3.12
N GLY A 192 9.48 14.84 2.96
CA GLY A 192 8.37 14.06 2.40
C GLY A 192 8.13 14.27 0.89
N LYS A 193 9.02 14.99 0.19
CA LYS A 193 8.94 15.25 -1.26
C LYS A 193 9.53 14.08 -2.05
N ILE A 194 8.82 12.96 -2.07
CA ILE A 194 9.33 11.67 -2.55
C ILE A 194 8.86 11.29 -3.97
N MET A 195 8.23 12.20 -4.70
CA MET A 195 7.80 11.94 -6.09
C MET A 195 8.97 11.71 -7.05
N SER A 196 10.17 12.20 -6.71
CA SER A 196 11.39 12.03 -7.50
C SER A 196 12.60 11.96 -6.56
N VAL A 197 12.81 10.76 -5.99
CA VAL A 197 13.96 10.51 -5.09
C VAL A 197 15.20 10.19 -5.92
N PRO A 198 16.33 10.92 -5.75
CA PRO A 198 17.59 10.61 -6.41
C PRO A 198 18.12 9.21 -6.06
N ASP A 199 18.89 8.61 -6.99
CA ASP A 199 19.46 7.28 -6.79
C ASP A 199 20.42 7.23 -5.59
N GLU A 200 21.14 8.32 -5.33
CA GLU A 200 22.07 8.44 -4.21
C GLU A 200 21.30 8.35 -2.88
N GLU A 201 20.19 9.07 -2.73
CA GLU A 201 19.37 9.02 -1.52
C GLU A 201 18.69 7.66 -1.34
N PHE A 202 18.20 7.08 -2.45
CA PHE A 202 17.56 5.76 -2.39
C PHE A 202 18.58 4.66 -2.07
N THR A 203 19.79 4.72 -2.62
CA THR A 203 20.91 3.83 -2.29
C THR A 203 21.28 3.94 -0.82
N ALA A 204 21.36 5.17 -0.28
CA ALA A 204 21.64 5.41 1.13
C ALA A 204 20.51 4.87 2.05
N LEU A 205 19.23 4.96 1.63
CA LEU A 205 18.11 4.37 2.36
C LEU A 205 18.17 2.85 2.36
N LEU A 206 18.52 2.23 1.22
CA LEU A 206 18.61 0.77 1.08
C LEU A 206 19.82 0.17 1.80
N ASP A 207 20.84 0.97 2.12
CA ASP A 207 22.15 0.53 2.61
C ASP A 207 22.82 -0.52 1.69
N ARG A 208 22.55 -0.42 0.40
CA ARG A 208 23.12 -1.27 -0.67
C ARG A 208 22.88 -0.64 -2.05
N PRO A 209 23.65 -1.01 -3.08
CA PRO A 209 23.39 -0.56 -4.44
C PRO A 209 21.98 -0.94 -4.91
N ILE A 210 21.37 -0.08 -5.72
CA ILE A 210 20.12 -0.39 -6.41
C ILE A 210 20.37 -1.59 -7.32
N PRO A 211 19.58 -2.67 -7.24
CA PRO A 211 19.74 -3.82 -8.13
C PRO A 211 19.58 -3.44 -9.59
N ASP A 212 20.45 -3.97 -10.46
CA ASP A 212 20.24 -3.83 -11.89
C ASP A 212 18.93 -4.51 -12.30
N GLY A 213 17.97 -3.70 -12.66
CA GLY A 213 16.65 -4.13 -13.13
C GLY A 213 16.59 -4.50 -14.62
N SER A 214 17.71 -4.34 -15.33
CA SER A 214 17.76 -4.57 -16.77
C SER A 214 17.43 -6.03 -17.14
N TRP A 215 16.83 -6.20 -18.31
CA TRP A 215 16.48 -7.50 -18.84
C TRP A 215 17.71 -8.18 -19.44
N SER A 216 18.50 -8.78 -18.58
CA SER A 216 19.59 -9.67 -18.98
C SER A 216 19.17 -11.12 -18.68
N GLY A 217 19.11 -11.98 -19.69
CA GLY A 217 18.87 -13.40 -19.50
C GLY A 217 17.48 -13.89 -19.90
N GLU A 218 16.93 -14.85 -19.18
CA GLU A 218 15.74 -15.60 -19.53
C GLU A 218 14.52 -15.19 -18.72
N LEU A 219 13.34 -15.26 -19.33
CA LEU A 219 12.08 -15.15 -18.64
C LEU A 219 11.92 -16.31 -17.66
N THR A 220 11.28 -16.05 -16.52
CA THR A 220 11.01 -17.03 -15.48
C THR A 220 9.50 -17.16 -15.22
N ARG A 221 9.10 -18.13 -14.41
CA ARG A 221 7.69 -18.30 -13.99
C ARG A 221 7.12 -17.08 -13.28
N ASN A 222 7.96 -16.24 -12.68
CA ASN A 222 7.56 -15.07 -11.91
C ASN A 222 7.38 -13.83 -12.77
N ASP A 223 7.87 -13.86 -13.99
CA ASP A 223 7.76 -12.74 -14.92
C ASP A 223 6.33 -12.63 -15.46
N ALA A 224 5.85 -11.41 -15.67
CA ALA A 224 4.50 -11.15 -16.15
C ALA A 224 4.37 -11.42 -17.67
N ILE A 225 3.15 -11.72 -18.12
CA ILE A 225 2.89 -11.99 -19.56
C ILE A 225 3.24 -10.77 -20.42
N CYS A 226 3.08 -9.55 -19.94
CA CYS A 226 3.51 -8.35 -20.68
C CYS A 226 5.02 -8.33 -20.93
N GLN A 227 5.81 -9.08 -20.20
CA GLN A 227 7.25 -9.19 -20.38
C GLN A 227 7.64 -10.14 -21.53
N LEU A 228 6.67 -10.76 -22.20
CA LEU A 228 6.88 -11.41 -23.52
C LEU A 228 7.52 -10.49 -24.57
N TYR A 229 7.55 -9.18 -24.30
CA TYR A 229 8.36 -8.25 -25.09
C TYR A 229 9.83 -8.70 -25.19
N TYR A 230 10.37 -9.24 -24.10
CA TYR A 230 11.76 -9.72 -24.01
C TYR A 230 11.96 -11.17 -24.44
N ALA A 231 10.90 -11.85 -24.89
CA ALA A 231 10.98 -13.24 -25.32
C ALA A 231 11.95 -13.41 -26.50
N LYS A 232 12.70 -14.51 -26.50
CA LYS A 232 13.65 -14.84 -27.59
C LYS A 232 12.94 -15.35 -28.83
N THR A 233 11.72 -15.90 -28.74
CA THR A 233 10.94 -16.41 -29.87
C THR A 233 10.07 -15.35 -30.53
N GLY A 234 10.03 -15.34 -31.87
CA GLY A 234 9.21 -14.39 -32.63
C GLY A 234 7.69 -14.52 -32.33
N ILE A 235 7.22 -15.77 -32.14
CA ILE A 235 5.81 -16.05 -31.86
C ILE A 235 5.38 -15.47 -30.51
N ALA A 236 6.23 -15.54 -29.50
CA ALA A 236 5.94 -14.94 -28.19
C ALA A 236 5.89 -13.41 -28.27
N ARG A 237 6.82 -12.80 -29.01
CA ARG A 237 6.79 -11.35 -29.27
C ARG A 237 5.57 -10.92 -30.10
N PHE A 238 5.10 -11.78 -31.00
CA PHE A 238 3.85 -11.52 -31.73
C PHE A 238 2.63 -11.59 -30.78
N ALA A 239 2.56 -12.59 -29.91
CA ALA A 239 1.52 -12.66 -28.87
C ALA A 239 1.50 -11.41 -27.97
N TYR A 240 2.67 -10.92 -27.56
CA TYR A 240 2.80 -9.65 -26.84
C TYR A 240 2.18 -8.48 -27.63
N LYS A 241 2.48 -8.35 -28.93
CA LYS A 241 1.93 -7.28 -29.77
C LYS A 241 0.41 -7.31 -29.83
N ILE A 242 -0.19 -8.50 -29.95
CA ILE A 242 -1.65 -8.68 -29.96
C ILE A 242 -2.24 -8.25 -28.62
N LEU A 243 -1.69 -8.72 -27.49
CA LEU A 243 -2.18 -8.38 -26.17
C LEU A 243 -2.07 -6.88 -25.91
N THR A 244 -0.94 -6.27 -26.28
CA THR A 244 -0.72 -4.82 -26.14
C THR A 244 -1.71 -4.03 -27.00
N TYR A 245 -1.97 -4.47 -28.23
CA TYR A 245 -2.98 -3.84 -29.09
C TYR A 245 -4.37 -3.90 -28.46
N LEU A 246 -4.79 -5.07 -27.96
CA LEU A 246 -6.10 -5.24 -27.32
C LEU A 246 -6.22 -4.37 -26.06
N LYS A 247 -5.18 -4.34 -25.23
CA LYS A 247 -5.10 -3.48 -24.06
C LYS A 247 -5.29 -2.01 -24.44
N ASN A 248 -4.45 -1.49 -25.33
CA ASN A 248 -4.48 -0.10 -25.73
C ASN A 248 -5.83 0.29 -26.39
N LYS A 249 -6.41 -0.62 -27.19
CA LYS A 249 -7.72 -0.43 -27.80
C LYS A 249 -8.85 -0.34 -26.75
N SER A 250 -8.75 -1.11 -25.67
CA SER A 250 -9.74 -1.03 -24.57
C SER A 250 -9.60 0.26 -23.77
N GLU A 251 -8.35 0.67 -23.49
CA GLU A 251 -8.06 1.92 -22.77
C GLU A 251 -8.51 3.17 -23.55
N ALA A 252 -8.29 3.18 -24.86
CA ALA A 252 -8.71 4.28 -25.73
C ALA A 252 -10.23 4.52 -25.75
N LYS A 253 -11.03 3.52 -25.35
CA LYS A 253 -12.50 3.66 -25.19
C LYS A 253 -12.92 4.28 -23.86
N GLY A 254 -11.97 4.68 -23.00
CA GLY A 254 -12.25 5.20 -21.65
C GLY A 254 -12.83 4.16 -20.67
N LYS A 255 -12.86 2.89 -21.05
CA LYS A 255 -13.34 1.76 -20.23
C LYS A 255 -12.37 0.60 -20.40
N PRO A 256 -11.24 0.59 -19.64
CA PRO A 256 -10.27 -0.49 -19.69
C PRO A 256 -10.91 -1.85 -19.41
N ASP A 257 -10.60 -2.85 -20.22
CA ASP A 257 -11.05 -4.23 -19.99
C ASP A 257 -10.18 -4.87 -18.89
N LEU A 258 -10.79 -5.10 -17.74
CA LEU A 258 -10.11 -5.64 -16.57
C LEU A 258 -9.56 -7.05 -16.80
N ASN A 259 -10.21 -7.88 -17.66
CA ASN A 259 -9.74 -9.20 -17.96
C ASN A 259 -8.45 -9.14 -18.79
N ILE A 260 -8.40 -8.23 -19.78
CA ILE A 260 -7.20 -8.01 -20.59
C ILE A 260 -6.06 -7.49 -19.71
N LEU A 261 -6.34 -6.49 -18.84
CA LEU A 261 -5.34 -5.96 -17.92
C LEU A 261 -4.84 -7.03 -16.95
N PHE A 262 -5.74 -7.88 -16.45
CA PHE A 262 -5.38 -8.98 -15.58
C PHE A 262 -4.45 -9.98 -16.28
N ILE A 263 -4.81 -10.46 -17.49
CA ILE A 263 -3.98 -11.38 -18.27
C ILE A 263 -2.64 -10.73 -18.62
N TYR A 264 -2.63 -9.46 -18.99
CA TYR A 264 -1.43 -8.72 -19.37
C TYR A 264 -0.41 -8.63 -18.23
N ASN A 265 -0.88 -8.42 -16.99
CA ASN A 265 -0.03 -8.19 -15.84
C ASN A 265 0.19 -9.44 -14.96
N MET A 266 -0.50 -10.54 -15.21
CA MET A 266 -0.31 -11.74 -14.39
C MET A 266 1.02 -12.45 -14.69
N PRO A 267 1.70 -13.01 -13.66
CA PRO A 267 2.89 -13.81 -13.88
C PRO A 267 2.57 -15.15 -14.54
N PHE A 268 3.52 -15.74 -15.29
CA PHE A 268 3.32 -17.03 -15.95
C PHE A 268 2.82 -18.11 -14.98
N ARG A 269 3.33 -18.16 -13.75
CA ARG A 269 2.89 -19.13 -12.73
C ARG A 269 1.40 -19.04 -12.39
N ALA A 270 0.76 -17.89 -12.61
CA ALA A 270 -0.66 -17.72 -12.34
C ALA A 270 -1.54 -18.45 -13.37
N MET A 271 -1.02 -18.72 -14.59
CA MET A 271 -1.75 -19.45 -15.64
C MET A 271 -2.24 -20.81 -15.12
N GLY A 272 -1.43 -21.54 -14.36
CA GLY A 272 -1.81 -22.83 -13.78
C GLY A 272 -3.00 -22.74 -12.84
N LYS A 273 -3.00 -21.72 -11.97
CA LYS A 273 -4.07 -21.52 -10.96
C LYS A 273 -5.35 -20.95 -11.58
N MET A 274 -5.22 -20.06 -12.56
CA MET A 274 -6.36 -19.29 -13.09
C MET A 274 -7.06 -19.97 -14.26
N SER A 275 -6.46 -20.99 -14.86
CA SER A 275 -7.03 -21.74 -15.99
C SER A 275 -8.09 -22.79 -15.60
N GLY A 276 -8.45 -22.91 -14.30
CA GLY A 276 -9.38 -23.93 -13.86
C GLY A 276 -8.90 -25.37 -14.11
N GLY A 277 -7.58 -25.58 -14.11
CA GLY A 277 -6.96 -26.89 -14.35
C GLY A 277 -6.65 -27.19 -15.81
N MET A 278 -6.92 -26.27 -16.75
CA MET A 278 -6.55 -26.46 -18.18
C MET A 278 -5.05 -26.40 -18.39
N VAL A 279 -4.35 -25.60 -17.63
CA VAL A 279 -2.89 -25.45 -17.69
C VAL A 279 -2.28 -26.01 -16.39
N SER A 280 -1.39 -26.98 -16.49
CA SER A 280 -0.64 -27.48 -15.35
C SER A 280 0.64 -26.68 -15.11
N ASP A 281 1.23 -26.81 -13.92
CA ASP A 281 2.50 -26.17 -13.58
C ASP A 281 3.64 -26.59 -14.52
N ARG A 282 3.62 -27.86 -14.99
CA ARG A 282 4.58 -28.34 -16.01
C ARG A 282 4.41 -27.62 -17.36
N MET A 283 3.17 -27.42 -17.78
CA MET A 283 2.89 -26.65 -19.01
C MET A 283 3.36 -25.20 -18.88
N VAL A 284 3.29 -24.61 -17.70
CA VAL A 284 3.88 -23.28 -17.46
C VAL A 284 5.39 -23.29 -17.67
N ASP A 285 6.08 -24.31 -17.16
CA ASP A 285 7.53 -24.47 -17.39
C ASP A 285 7.86 -24.65 -18.89
N ASP A 286 7.04 -25.41 -19.61
CA ASP A 286 7.21 -25.61 -21.04
C ASP A 286 6.98 -24.33 -21.84
N ILE A 287 5.99 -23.51 -21.43
CA ILE A 287 5.76 -22.19 -22.02
C ILE A 287 6.98 -21.28 -21.77
N VAL A 288 7.47 -21.23 -20.52
CA VAL A 288 8.65 -20.44 -20.18
C VAL A 288 9.88 -20.91 -21.00
N PHE A 289 10.09 -22.20 -21.13
CA PHE A 289 11.16 -22.77 -21.93
C PHE A 289 11.02 -22.40 -23.43
N LEU A 290 9.80 -22.45 -23.97
CA LEU A 290 9.50 -22.07 -25.34
C LEU A 290 9.82 -20.60 -25.61
N VAL A 291 9.35 -19.68 -24.73
CA VAL A 291 9.54 -18.24 -24.96
C VAL A 291 10.99 -17.80 -24.82
N ASN A 292 11.82 -18.59 -24.13
CA ASN A 292 13.26 -18.39 -23.98
C ASN A 292 14.11 -18.89 -25.18
N GLY A 293 13.48 -19.24 -26.30
CA GLY A 293 14.18 -19.57 -27.55
C GLY A 293 14.17 -21.06 -27.94
N HIS A 294 13.62 -21.92 -27.09
CA HIS A 294 13.55 -23.35 -27.32
C HIS A 294 12.22 -23.80 -27.99
N PHE A 295 11.83 -23.13 -29.07
CA PHE A 295 10.47 -23.24 -29.64
C PHE A 295 10.04 -24.67 -29.88
N TRP A 296 10.75 -25.43 -30.74
CA TRP A 296 10.31 -26.76 -31.14
C TRP A 296 10.32 -27.78 -29.99
N ARG A 297 11.33 -27.72 -29.13
CA ARG A 297 11.43 -28.58 -27.96
C ARG A 297 10.36 -28.21 -26.91
N GLY A 298 10.14 -26.92 -26.67
CA GLY A 298 9.11 -26.42 -25.75
C GLY A 298 7.71 -26.80 -26.25
N LEU A 299 7.43 -26.65 -27.54
CA LEU A 299 6.15 -27.04 -28.14
C LEU A 299 5.89 -28.55 -28.01
N GLY A 300 6.88 -29.38 -28.28
CA GLY A 300 6.75 -30.83 -28.13
C GLY A 300 6.45 -31.25 -26.68
N ARG A 301 7.16 -30.65 -25.72
CA ARG A 301 6.90 -30.88 -24.26
C ARG A 301 5.51 -30.41 -23.86
N LEU A 302 5.11 -29.20 -24.29
CA LEU A 302 3.80 -28.63 -23.98
C LEU A 302 2.65 -29.51 -24.50
N ILE A 303 2.76 -30.08 -25.73
CA ILE A 303 1.76 -30.99 -26.26
C ILE A 303 1.68 -32.28 -25.44
N VAL A 304 2.80 -32.87 -25.06
CA VAL A 304 2.82 -34.09 -24.23
C VAL A 304 2.18 -33.79 -22.84
N ASP A 305 2.58 -32.69 -22.20
CA ASP A 305 2.06 -32.37 -20.88
C ASP A 305 0.60 -31.87 -20.91
N PHE A 306 0.13 -31.34 -22.04
CA PHE A 306 -1.29 -31.08 -22.27
C PHE A 306 -2.13 -32.37 -22.23
N PHE A 307 -1.73 -33.41 -22.98
CA PHE A 307 -2.47 -34.69 -22.95
C PHE A 307 -2.37 -35.39 -21.59
N ARG A 308 -1.22 -35.33 -20.92
CA ARG A 308 -1.08 -35.81 -19.54
C ARG A 308 -2.02 -35.10 -18.58
N ASN A 309 -2.14 -33.79 -18.70
CA ASN A 309 -3.03 -33.00 -17.87
C ASN A 309 -4.51 -33.34 -18.14
N LEU A 310 -4.90 -33.52 -19.38
CA LEU A 310 -6.26 -33.97 -19.74
C LEU A 310 -6.58 -35.34 -19.12
N SER A 311 -5.67 -36.29 -19.21
CA SER A 311 -5.83 -37.62 -18.60
C SER A 311 -5.95 -37.54 -17.07
N ALA A 312 -5.11 -36.74 -16.42
CA ALA A 312 -5.14 -36.55 -14.98
C ALA A 312 -6.47 -35.91 -14.51
N ASN A 313 -6.92 -34.86 -15.22
CA ASN A 313 -8.20 -34.20 -14.93
C ASN A 313 -9.40 -35.13 -15.16
N GLY A 314 -9.39 -35.94 -16.19
CA GLY A 314 -10.42 -36.95 -16.45
C GLY A 314 -10.47 -38.03 -15.36
N SER A 315 -9.32 -38.49 -14.90
CA SER A 315 -9.18 -39.43 -13.80
C SER A 315 -9.69 -38.84 -12.47
N PHE A 316 -9.37 -37.57 -12.20
CA PHE A 316 -9.82 -36.86 -11.01
C PHE A 316 -11.34 -36.66 -10.97
N LYS A 317 -11.94 -36.25 -12.11
CA LYS A 317 -13.41 -36.13 -12.25
C LYS A 317 -14.12 -37.44 -11.99
N ARG A 318 -13.62 -38.56 -12.53
CA ARG A 318 -14.18 -39.92 -12.26
C ARG A 318 -14.13 -40.30 -10.80
N LYS A 319 -13.04 -39.97 -10.08
CA LYS A 319 -12.91 -40.24 -8.64
C LYS A 319 -13.87 -39.39 -7.79
N LEU A 320 -14.27 -38.23 -8.25
CA LEU A 320 -15.23 -37.33 -7.57
C LEU A 320 -16.70 -37.64 -7.94
N GLY A 321 -16.97 -38.66 -8.78
CA GLY A 321 -18.33 -39.01 -9.18
C GLY A 321 -19.01 -37.98 -10.08
N LYS A 322 -18.20 -37.15 -10.79
CA LYS A 322 -18.67 -36.14 -11.74
C LYS A 322 -18.32 -36.51 -13.16
#